data_87a7daac8cfcd724a88408c307b57cc3
#
_entry.id   87a7daac8cfcd724a88408c307b57cc3
#
_cell.length_a   1.000
_cell.length_b   1.000
_cell.length_c   1.000
_cell.angle_alpha   90.00
_cell.angle_beta   90.00
_cell.angle_gamma   90.00
#
_symmetry.space_group_name_H-M   'P 1'
#
loop_
_entity.id
_entity.type
_entity.pdbx_description
1 polymer ?
#
loop_
_entity_poly.entity_id
_entity_poly.type
_entity_poly.pdbx_seq_one_letter_code
_entity_poly.pdbx_strand_id
1 'polypeptide(L)'
;MNYESLIFDIDGTLWDSRALVAEGYNIQLNKEGLSRYCITAETLKPLFGRVMTEIADVLFADFPEKERYALMARCMETENRHLHENPCHIGYPGVRETMEELAKTHRLFIVSNSQQGYPELCISKLGLTGCITGHLCFGDTGTSKGKTIRALMEKYHITSCAYIGDTQGDY
;
A
#
# COMPACT_ATOMS: atom_id res chain seq x y z
N MET A 1 15.60 -23.39 -4.42
CA MET A 1 15.67 -22.38 -5.50
C MET A 1 16.28 -21.13 -4.88
N ASN A 2 17.32 -20.56 -5.48
CA ASN A 2 17.88 -19.26 -5.04
C ASN A 2 17.28 -18.19 -5.95
N TYR A 3 16.46 -17.33 -5.39
CA TYR A 3 15.95 -16.14 -6.09
C TYR A 3 16.98 -15.01 -5.97
N GLU A 4 17.20 -14.27 -7.06
CA GLU A 4 18.07 -13.09 -7.07
C GLU A 4 17.42 -11.91 -6.32
N SER A 5 16.10 -11.80 -6.42
CA SER A 5 15.33 -10.68 -5.91
C SER A 5 14.10 -11.14 -5.16
N LEU A 6 13.72 -10.36 -4.15
CA LEU A 6 12.47 -10.54 -3.40
C LEU A 6 11.60 -9.30 -3.58
N ILE A 7 10.33 -9.51 -3.89
CA ILE A 7 9.35 -8.45 -4.06
C ILE A 7 8.30 -8.61 -2.96
N PHE A 8 8.02 -7.55 -2.23
CA PHE A 8 7.09 -7.55 -1.10
C PHE A 8 5.84 -6.73 -1.42
N ASP A 9 4.69 -7.20 -0.95
CA ASP A 9 3.53 -6.35 -0.74
C ASP A 9 3.74 -5.47 0.51
N ILE A 10 2.85 -4.52 0.74
CA ILE A 10 2.90 -3.60 1.87
C ILE A 10 1.89 -4.01 2.93
N ASP A 11 0.61 -3.82 2.65
CA ASP A 11 -0.46 -3.94 3.62
C ASP A 11 -0.74 -5.40 3.96
N GLY A 12 -0.69 -5.75 5.25
CA GLY A 12 -0.80 -7.13 5.70
C GLY A 12 0.52 -7.91 5.64
N THR A 13 1.56 -7.38 4.97
CA THR A 13 2.87 -8.01 4.81
C THR A 13 3.97 -7.29 5.59
N LEU A 14 4.15 -6.00 5.37
CA LEU A 14 5.16 -5.20 6.07
C LEU A 14 4.58 -4.42 7.26
N TRP A 15 3.34 -3.99 7.16
CA TRP A 15 2.66 -3.24 8.21
C TRP A 15 1.15 -3.50 8.26
N ASP A 16 0.52 -3.04 9.35
CA ASP A 16 -0.93 -2.93 9.47
C ASP A 16 -1.34 -1.47 9.60
N SER A 17 -1.71 -0.86 8.50
CA SER A 17 -2.08 0.55 8.42
C SER A 17 -3.58 0.81 8.62
N ARG A 18 -4.43 -0.22 8.69
CA ARG A 18 -5.90 -0.12 8.63
C ARG A 18 -6.49 0.91 9.59
N ALA A 19 -6.00 0.97 10.82
CA ALA A 19 -6.51 1.93 11.82
C ALA A 19 -6.20 3.38 11.41
N LEU A 20 -4.96 3.67 11.01
CA LEU A 20 -4.54 5.01 10.59
C LEU A 20 -5.15 5.43 9.25
N VAL A 21 -5.35 4.49 8.33
CA VAL A 21 -6.08 4.72 7.06
C VAL A 21 -7.52 5.11 7.35
N ALA A 22 -8.21 4.36 8.23
CA ALA A 22 -9.57 4.69 8.65
C ALA A 22 -9.66 6.08 9.29
N GLU A 23 -8.71 6.42 10.17
CA GLU A 23 -8.63 7.76 10.76
C GLU A 23 -8.45 8.84 9.69
N GLY A 24 -7.51 8.67 8.76
CA GLY A 24 -7.26 9.59 7.66
C GLY A 24 -8.50 9.81 6.77
N TYR A 25 -9.21 8.75 6.44
CA TYR A 25 -10.48 8.84 5.70
C TYR A 25 -11.54 9.59 6.49
N ASN A 26 -11.72 9.28 7.77
CA ASN A 26 -12.70 9.94 8.62
C ASN A 26 -12.38 11.44 8.82
N ILE A 27 -11.12 11.83 8.89
CA ILE A 27 -10.70 13.24 8.90
C ILE A 27 -11.23 13.96 7.66
N GLN A 28 -11.04 13.39 6.48
CA GLN A 28 -11.50 13.98 5.23
C GLN A 28 -13.05 13.99 5.14
N LEU A 29 -13.69 12.89 5.49
CA LEU A 29 -15.14 12.78 5.47
C LEU A 29 -15.81 13.79 6.43
N ASN A 30 -15.26 13.96 7.61
CA ASN A 30 -15.75 14.96 8.58
C ASN A 30 -15.61 16.39 8.05
N LYS A 31 -14.50 16.70 7.40
CA LYS A 31 -14.23 18.00 6.76
C LYS A 31 -15.27 18.33 5.68
N GLU A 32 -15.81 17.32 5.01
CA GLU A 32 -16.82 17.47 3.95
C GLU A 32 -18.27 17.31 4.48
N GLY A 33 -18.47 17.20 5.79
CA GLY A 33 -19.80 17.01 6.37
C GLY A 33 -20.40 15.63 6.16
N LEU A 34 -19.56 14.64 5.85
CA LEU A 34 -19.92 13.26 5.51
C LEU A 34 -19.68 12.29 6.67
N SER A 35 -19.78 12.74 7.92
CA SER A 35 -19.53 11.95 9.14
C SER A 35 -20.39 10.69 9.26
N ARG A 36 -21.47 10.59 8.48
CA ARG A 36 -22.29 9.38 8.41
C ARG A 36 -21.54 8.17 7.86
N TYR A 37 -20.48 8.38 7.07
CA TYR A 37 -19.60 7.34 6.55
C TYR A 37 -18.50 7.07 7.56
N CYS A 38 -18.82 6.42 8.67
CA CYS A 38 -17.84 6.07 9.70
C CYS A 38 -17.02 4.86 9.23
N ILE A 39 -15.81 5.12 8.73
CA ILE A 39 -14.89 4.07 8.28
C ILE A 39 -14.10 3.56 9.50
N THR A 40 -13.94 2.25 9.60
CA THR A 40 -13.20 1.57 10.67
C THR A 40 -12.17 0.60 10.09
N ALA A 41 -11.20 0.18 10.89
CA ALA A 41 -10.26 -0.85 10.51
C ALA A 41 -10.95 -2.16 10.05
N GLU A 42 -12.07 -2.51 10.71
CA GLU A 42 -12.87 -3.69 10.34
C GLU A 42 -13.59 -3.52 9.00
N THR A 43 -14.08 -2.30 8.69
CA THR A 43 -14.67 -1.98 7.38
C THR A 43 -13.63 -2.11 6.27
N LEU A 44 -12.39 -1.70 6.53
CA LEU A 44 -11.30 -1.75 5.56
C LEU A 44 -10.73 -3.17 5.38
N LYS A 45 -10.77 -4.01 6.40
CA LYS A 45 -10.15 -5.34 6.39
C LYS A 45 -10.44 -6.18 5.13
N PRO A 46 -11.69 -6.34 4.65
CA PRO A 46 -11.99 -7.10 3.43
C PRO A 46 -11.62 -6.36 2.14
N LEU A 47 -11.21 -5.11 2.22
CA LEU A 47 -10.92 -4.25 1.07
C LEU A 47 -9.41 -4.06 0.83
N PHE A 48 -8.58 -4.32 1.84
CA PHE A 48 -7.13 -4.22 1.69
C PHE A 48 -6.60 -5.18 0.63
N GLY A 49 -5.59 -4.74 -0.11
CA GLY A 49 -5.06 -5.44 -1.27
C GLY A 49 -5.82 -5.17 -2.58
N ARG A 50 -6.99 -4.52 -2.54
CA ARG A 50 -7.70 -4.06 -3.74
C ARG A 50 -7.15 -2.73 -4.25
N VAL A 51 -7.43 -2.41 -5.51
CA VAL A 51 -7.11 -1.08 -6.04
C VAL A 51 -8.09 -0.03 -5.52
N MET A 52 -7.65 1.22 -5.45
CA MET A 52 -8.41 2.32 -4.82
C MET A 52 -9.79 2.57 -5.43
N THR A 53 -9.96 2.33 -6.73
CA THR A 53 -11.27 2.45 -7.40
C THR A 53 -12.27 1.42 -6.90
N GLU A 54 -11.85 0.16 -6.70
CA GLU A 54 -12.70 -0.89 -6.13
C GLU A 54 -13.07 -0.60 -4.67
N ILE A 55 -12.15 -0.03 -3.90
CA ILE A 55 -12.41 0.41 -2.53
C ILE A 55 -13.43 1.55 -2.53
N ALA A 56 -13.30 2.51 -3.43
CA ALA A 56 -14.25 3.61 -3.60
C ALA A 56 -15.65 3.11 -3.97
N ASP A 57 -15.74 2.12 -4.86
CA ASP A 57 -17.00 1.52 -5.29
C ASP A 57 -17.76 0.86 -4.14
N VAL A 58 -17.04 0.34 -3.15
CA VAL A 58 -17.65 -0.26 -1.96
C VAL A 58 -17.99 0.80 -0.92
N LEU A 59 -17.04 1.67 -0.56
CA LEU A 59 -17.20 2.62 0.55
C LEU A 59 -18.16 3.77 0.22
N PHE A 60 -18.20 4.19 -1.03
CA PHE A 60 -18.93 5.37 -1.51
C PHE A 60 -19.95 5.05 -2.60
N ALA A 61 -20.55 3.85 -2.55
CA ALA A 61 -21.52 3.36 -3.54
C ALA A 61 -22.70 4.30 -3.78
N ASP A 62 -23.09 5.09 -2.77
CA ASP A 62 -24.21 6.06 -2.85
C ASP A 62 -23.91 7.28 -3.73
N PHE A 63 -22.63 7.52 -4.06
CA PHE A 63 -22.23 8.62 -4.91
C PHE A 63 -22.16 8.21 -6.38
N PRO A 64 -22.45 9.14 -7.32
CA PRO A 64 -22.11 8.94 -8.72
C PRO A 64 -20.62 8.61 -8.90
N GLU A 65 -20.29 7.78 -9.88
CA GLU A 65 -18.93 7.27 -10.11
C GLU A 65 -17.85 8.37 -10.06
N LYS A 66 -18.05 9.45 -10.79
CA LYS A 66 -17.11 10.57 -10.83
C LYS A 66 -16.89 11.22 -9.45
N GLU A 67 -17.96 11.35 -8.67
CA GLU A 67 -17.91 11.98 -7.35
C GLU A 67 -17.23 11.06 -6.33
N ARG A 68 -17.53 9.73 -6.36
CA ARG A 68 -16.91 8.77 -5.42
C ARG A 68 -15.41 8.65 -5.65
N TYR A 69 -14.94 8.66 -6.91
CA TYR A 69 -13.51 8.63 -7.19
C TYR A 69 -12.81 9.94 -6.81
N ALA A 70 -13.46 11.08 -7.01
CA ALA A 70 -12.94 12.36 -6.54
C ALA A 70 -12.89 12.42 -5.00
N LEU A 71 -13.89 11.89 -4.30
CA LEU A 71 -13.89 11.78 -2.84
C LEU A 71 -12.77 10.85 -2.37
N MET A 72 -12.62 9.67 -3.00
CA MET A 72 -11.53 8.75 -2.68
C MET A 72 -10.16 9.40 -2.87
N ALA A 73 -9.94 10.14 -3.95
CA ALA A 73 -8.67 10.85 -4.16
C ALA A 73 -8.35 11.82 -3.01
N ARG A 74 -9.33 12.56 -2.50
CA ARG A 74 -9.14 13.45 -1.33
C ARG A 74 -8.92 12.68 -0.02
N CYS A 75 -9.57 11.53 0.13
CA CYS A 75 -9.34 10.63 1.25
C CYS A 75 -7.89 10.10 1.24
N MET A 76 -7.38 9.63 0.09
CA MET A 76 -6.01 9.15 -0.07
C MET A 76 -4.96 10.24 0.23
N GLU A 77 -5.20 11.47 -0.21
CA GLU A 77 -4.30 12.59 0.09
C GLU A 77 -4.23 12.87 1.59
N THR A 78 -5.40 12.86 2.26
CA THR A 78 -5.47 13.09 3.71
C THR A 78 -4.90 11.91 4.49
N GLU A 79 -5.12 10.68 4.04
CA GLU A 79 -4.52 9.45 4.56
C GLU A 79 -2.99 9.52 4.52
N ASN A 80 -2.41 9.78 3.34
CA ASN A 80 -0.95 9.85 3.19
C ASN A 80 -0.33 10.88 4.14
N ARG A 81 -0.96 12.05 4.27
CA ARG A 81 -0.53 13.08 5.23
C ARG A 81 -0.66 12.60 6.68
N HIS A 82 -1.81 12.01 7.04
CA HIS A 82 -2.06 11.49 8.39
C HIS A 82 -1.07 10.38 8.77
N LEU A 83 -0.81 9.44 7.87
CA LEU A 83 0.19 8.40 8.06
C LEU A 83 1.61 8.97 8.24
N HIS A 84 1.96 10.01 7.47
CA HIS A 84 3.26 10.67 7.57
C HIS A 84 3.46 11.36 8.91
N GLU A 85 2.45 12.11 9.36
CA GLU A 85 2.50 12.93 10.58
C GLU A 85 2.32 12.10 11.86
N ASN A 86 1.65 10.95 11.78
CA ASN A 86 1.34 10.12 12.95
C ASN A 86 2.60 9.39 13.45
N PRO A 87 2.98 9.50 14.72
CA PRO A 87 4.19 8.88 15.27
C PRO A 87 4.04 7.37 15.55
N CYS A 88 2.84 6.80 15.44
CA CYS A 88 2.61 5.39 15.74
C CYS A 88 3.45 4.48 14.84
N HIS A 89 4.06 3.48 15.47
CA HIS A 89 4.71 2.38 14.75
C HIS A 89 3.64 1.36 14.35
N ILE A 90 3.51 1.12 13.05
CA ILE A 90 2.51 0.21 12.47
C ILE A 90 3.14 -0.98 11.73
N GLY A 91 4.46 -1.05 11.68
CA GLY A 91 5.20 -2.19 11.12
C GLY A 91 5.00 -3.45 11.97
N TYR A 92 4.93 -4.60 11.31
CA TYR A 92 4.91 -5.86 12.04
C TYR A 92 6.25 -6.07 12.78
N PRO A 93 6.22 -6.75 13.95
CA PRO A 93 7.45 -7.05 14.71
C PRO A 93 8.47 -7.80 13.85
N GLY A 94 9.72 -7.34 13.88
CA GLY A 94 10.83 -7.98 13.17
C GLY A 94 10.94 -7.64 11.66
N VAL A 95 10.04 -6.85 11.11
CA VAL A 95 10.10 -6.49 9.66
C VAL A 95 11.41 -5.79 9.33
N ARG A 96 11.80 -4.79 10.10
CA ARG A 96 13.02 -4.02 9.82
C ARG A 96 14.25 -4.91 9.83
N GLU A 97 14.43 -5.67 10.89
CA GLU A 97 15.56 -6.59 11.06
C GLU A 97 15.61 -7.65 9.97
N THR A 98 14.44 -8.19 9.59
CA THR A 98 14.32 -9.17 8.50
C THR A 98 14.71 -8.56 7.16
N MET A 99 14.23 -7.36 6.84
CA MET A 99 14.56 -6.68 5.59
C MET A 99 16.05 -6.31 5.52
N GLU A 100 16.63 -5.83 6.63
CA GLU A 100 18.06 -5.55 6.74
C GLU A 100 18.93 -6.82 6.52
N GLU A 101 18.49 -7.96 7.04
CA GLU A 101 19.20 -9.24 6.84
C GLU A 101 19.07 -9.74 5.40
N LEU A 102 17.87 -9.71 4.84
CA LEU A 102 17.63 -10.13 3.45
C LEU A 102 18.35 -9.25 2.43
N ALA A 103 18.47 -7.95 2.71
CA ALA A 103 19.17 -7.00 1.83
C ALA A 103 20.68 -7.30 1.69
N LYS A 104 21.28 -8.10 2.58
CA LYS A 104 22.69 -8.51 2.47
C LYS A 104 22.94 -9.50 1.32
N THR A 105 21.90 -10.23 0.91
CA THR A 105 22.04 -11.35 -0.05
C THR A 105 21.09 -11.26 -1.24
N HIS A 106 20.05 -10.41 -1.16
CA HIS A 106 19.02 -10.24 -2.18
C HIS A 106 18.79 -8.76 -2.48
N ARG A 107 18.35 -8.48 -3.70
CA ARG A 107 17.79 -7.19 -4.06
C ARG A 107 16.32 -7.17 -3.61
N LEU A 108 15.94 -6.17 -2.80
CA LEU A 108 14.59 -6.09 -2.27
C LEU A 108 13.78 -5.02 -2.99
N PHE A 109 12.53 -5.34 -3.29
CA PHE A 109 11.61 -4.48 -4.01
C PHE A 109 10.23 -4.47 -3.34
N ILE A 110 9.43 -3.47 -3.64
CA ILE A 110 8.04 -3.37 -3.22
C ILE A 110 7.13 -3.21 -4.43
N VAL A 111 6.01 -3.97 -4.46
CA VAL A 111 4.91 -3.77 -5.40
C VAL A 111 3.60 -3.81 -4.63
N SER A 112 2.79 -2.74 -4.74
CA SER A 112 1.51 -2.60 -4.04
C SER A 112 0.40 -2.13 -4.98
N ASN A 113 -0.85 -2.43 -4.62
CA ASN A 113 -2.06 -1.88 -5.26
C ASN A 113 -2.43 -0.48 -4.76
N SER A 114 -1.57 0.15 -3.97
CA SER A 114 -1.77 1.47 -3.39
C SER A 114 -1.64 2.63 -4.40
N GLN A 115 -1.98 3.81 -3.92
CA GLN A 115 -1.76 5.09 -4.61
C GLN A 115 -0.28 5.46 -4.65
N GLN A 116 0.03 6.44 -5.50
CA GLN A 116 1.36 7.04 -5.60
C GLN A 116 1.78 7.69 -4.27
N GLY A 117 3.06 7.58 -3.90
CA GLY A 117 3.61 8.12 -2.65
C GLY A 117 3.47 7.20 -1.43
N TYR A 118 2.59 6.21 -1.49
CA TYR A 118 2.37 5.27 -0.38
C TYR A 118 3.54 4.29 -0.15
N PRO A 119 4.16 3.69 -1.18
CA PRO A 119 5.36 2.88 -0.97
C PRO A 119 6.52 3.65 -0.35
N GLU A 120 6.76 4.88 -0.81
CA GLU A 120 7.80 5.75 -0.26
C GLU A 120 7.55 6.09 1.21
N LEU A 121 6.29 6.33 1.56
CA LEU A 121 5.87 6.56 2.94
C LEU A 121 6.13 5.33 3.82
N CYS A 122 5.75 4.14 3.34
CA CYS A 122 6.02 2.88 4.02
C CYS A 122 7.52 2.67 4.25
N ILE A 123 8.33 2.80 3.20
CA ILE A 123 9.80 2.66 3.25
C ILE A 123 10.39 3.61 4.29
N SER A 124 9.98 4.88 4.26
CA SER A 124 10.47 5.90 5.20
C SER A 124 10.05 5.60 6.63
N LYS A 125 8.77 5.32 6.85
CA LYS A 125 8.20 5.10 8.20
C LYS A 125 8.74 3.85 8.88
N LEU A 126 9.04 2.80 8.11
CA LEU A 126 9.66 1.57 8.62
C LEU A 126 11.20 1.63 8.69
N GLY A 127 11.82 2.73 8.22
CA GLY A 127 13.27 2.88 8.20
C GLY A 127 13.98 1.98 7.19
N LEU A 128 13.32 1.63 6.09
CA LEU A 128 13.80 0.68 5.07
C LEU A 128 14.54 1.33 3.89
N THR A 129 14.79 2.63 3.92
CA THR A 129 15.39 3.39 2.81
C THR A 129 16.72 2.79 2.31
N GLY A 130 17.50 2.20 3.22
CA GLY A 130 18.77 1.53 2.87
C GLY A 130 18.63 0.10 2.38
N CYS A 131 17.44 -0.51 2.46
CA CYS A 131 17.20 -1.92 2.14
C CYS A 131 16.50 -2.09 0.79
N ILE A 132 15.62 -1.14 0.42
CA ILE A 132 14.77 -1.27 -0.78
C ILE A 132 15.49 -0.71 -2.01
N THR A 133 15.67 -1.55 -3.02
CA THR A 133 16.29 -1.19 -4.31
C THR A 133 15.35 -0.36 -5.18
N GLY A 134 14.04 -0.62 -5.10
CA GLY A 134 13.05 0.10 -5.87
C GLY A 134 11.63 -0.38 -5.59
N HIS A 135 10.67 0.35 -6.11
CA HIS A 135 9.25 0.03 -5.94
C HIS A 135 8.43 0.48 -7.16
N LEU A 136 7.23 -0.05 -7.29
CA LEU A 136 6.14 0.42 -8.14
C LEU A 136 4.81 0.14 -7.43
N CYS A 137 3.80 0.96 -7.73
CA CYS A 137 2.44 0.74 -7.25
C CYS A 137 1.40 0.88 -8.37
N PHE A 138 0.15 0.57 -8.06
CA PHE A 138 -0.96 0.80 -8.99
C PHE A 138 -1.03 2.28 -9.42
N GLY A 139 -0.80 3.21 -8.49
CA GLY A 139 -0.78 4.64 -8.80
C GLY A 139 0.26 5.05 -9.85
N ASP A 140 1.35 4.29 -10.01
CA ASP A 140 2.38 4.54 -11.02
C ASP A 140 2.01 3.95 -12.38
N THR A 141 1.36 2.78 -12.38
CA THR A 141 1.20 1.97 -13.60
C THR A 141 -0.22 1.94 -14.15
N GLY A 142 -1.22 2.16 -13.29
CA GLY A 142 -2.64 2.01 -13.64
C GLY A 142 -3.03 0.60 -14.07
N THR A 143 -2.22 -0.44 -13.72
CA THR A 143 -2.42 -1.82 -14.17
C THR A 143 -2.50 -2.80 -13.01
N SER A 144 -2.92 -4.05 -13.30
CA SER A 144 -2.99 -5.11 -12.29
C SER A 144 -1.62 -5.40 -11.67
N LYS A 145 -1.61 -5.88 -10.42
CA LYS A 145 -0.40 -6.21 -9.64
C LYS A 145 0.58 -7.07 -10.44
N GLY A 146 0.12 -8.10 -11.12
CA GLY A 146 0.99 -8.95 -11.96
C GLY A 146 1.65 -8.21 -13.13
N LYS A 147 0.98 -7.23 -13.75
CA LYS A 147 1.59 -6.38 -14.77
C LYS A 147 2.56 -5.38 -14.16
N THR A 148 2.26 -4.84 -12.99
CA THR A 148 3.15 -3.95 -12.23
C THR A 148 4.43 -4.69 -11.82
N ILE A 149 4.34 -5.96 -11.38
CA ILE A 149 5.50 -6.81 -11.09
C ILE A 149 6.36 -6.99 -12.34
N ARG A 150 5.75 -7.29 -13.49
CA ARG A 150 6.50 -7.43 -14.77
C ARG A 150 7.20 -6.14 -15.16
N ALA A 151 6.53 -5.00 -15.05
CA ALA A 151 7.12 -3.69 -15.31
C ALA A 151 8.31 -3.39 -14.37
N LEU A 152 8.19 -3.76 -13.09
CA LEU A 152 9.30 -3.66 -12.14
C LEU A 152 10.47 -4.57 -12.57
N MET A 153 10.19 -5.82 -12.93
CA MET A 153 11.22 -6.78 -13.37
C MET A 153 11.97 -6.27 -14.61
N GLU A 154 11.24 -5.72 -15.59
CA GLU A 154 11.83 -5.12 -16.79
C GLU A 154 12.69 -3.89 -16.42
N LYS A 155 12.16 -2.96 -15.62
CA LYS A 155 12.86 -1.74 -15.20
C LYS A 155 14.18 -2.02 -14.49
N TYR A 156 14.24 -3.08 -13.67
CA TYR A 156 15.40 -3.40 -12.84
C TYR A 156 16.19 -4.61 -13.34
N HIS A 157 15.86 -5.16 -14.53
CA HIS A 157 16.49 -6.32 -15.15
C HIS A 157 16.51 -7.54 -14.21
N ILE A 158 15.36 -7.83 -13.58
CA ILE A 158 15.20 -8.97 -12.66
C ILE A 158 14.90 -10.22 -13.47
N THR A 159 15.73 -11.26 -13.32
CA THR A 159 15.58 -12.54 -14.04
C THR A 159 14.87 -13.60 -13.21
N SER A 160 15.02 -13.55 -11.88
CA SER A 160 14.33 -14.46 -10.97
C SER A 160 13.95 -13.74 -9.68
N CYS A 161 12.70 -13.93 -9.25
CA CYS A 161 12.21 -13.35 -7.99
C CYS A 161 11.20 -14.26 -7.30
N ALA A 162 11.04 -14.06 -6.00
CA ALA A 162 9.86 -14.50 -5.26
C ALA A 162 9.04 -13.26 -4.90
N TYR A 163 7.71 -13.40 -4.94
CA TYR A 163 6.77 -12.41 -4.43
C TYR A 163 6.24 -12.85 -3.06
N ILE A 164 6.21 -11.95 -2.11
CA ILE A 164 5.76 -12.17 -0.74
C ILE A 164 4.58 -11.24 -0.47
N GLY A 165 3.42 -11.81 -0.18
CA GLY A 165 2.19 -11.10 0.13
C GLY A 165 1.25 -11.96 0.98
N ASP A 166 0.18 -11.35 1.50
CA ASP A 166 -0.75 -11.97 2.45
C ASP A 166 -2.11 -12.27 1.83
N THR A 167 -2.39 -11.78 0.62
CA THR A 167 -3.69 -11.95 -0.03
C THR A 167 -3.65 -13.00 -1.14
N GLN A 168 -4.85 -13.55 -1.47
CA GLN A 168 -5.01 -14.50 -2.58
C GLN A 168 -4.73 -13.85 -3.96
N GLY A 169 -4.81 -12.52 -4.05
CA GLY A 169 -4.43 -11.76 -5.26
C GLY A 169 -2.93 -11.64 -5.49
N ASP A 170 -2.12 -12.12 -4.55
CA ASP A 170 -0.65 -12.12 -4.59
C ASP A 170 -0.07 -13.41 -5.21
N TYR A 171 -0.92 -14.40 -5.52
CA TYR A 171 -0.56 -15.68 -6.12
C TYR A 171 -0.79 -15.74 -7.63
#